data_cd39099bd4ae86c18587252451ac846a
#
_entry.id   cd39099bd4ae86c18587252451ac846a
#
_cell.length_a   1.000
_cell.length_b   1.000
_cell.length_c   1.000
_cell.angle_alpha   90.00
_cell.angle_beta   90.00
_cell.angle_gamma   90.00
#
_symmetry.space_group_name_H-M   'P 1'
#
loop_
_entity.id
_entity.type
_entity.pdbx_description
1 polymer ?
#
loop_
_entity_poly.entity_id
_entity_poly.type
_entity_poly.pdbx_seq_one_letter_code
_entity_poly.pdbx_strand_id
1 'polypeptide(L)'
;GAAANEMMSSILGDNQQTNITEDMLNGLPDWITPEMVQGAIDMMHENGYPASVVLGQMILEGGAGGSELSNPPYYNCLGQKSPSYGENGTVTMQTEEAWGTVTAVFSTFASYKDCMLAWAHKFTMPPYVSHVTICPRDPATGHYDADSFIEAIWRAGYATDPNYVQKVINIMTIYNLYQFNNMIAEDLEDQVTGNGQFTHPCPDMTYQSSYFGEIRPYEQGGHKGHDYAAPVGTPTYAADAGTVTIAGWSDSAGNWVVIDHGNGLVTKYMHHSRIVVV
;
A
#
# COMPACT_ATOMS: atom_id res chain seq x y z
N GLY A 1 -16.26 -31.82 12.64
CA GLY A 1 -15.60 -31.28 11.42
C GLY A 1 -16.20 -29.96 10.98
N ALA A 2 -17.50 -29.70 11.15
CA ALA A 2 -18.16 -28.45 10.74
C ALA A 2 -17.92 -27.30 11.75
N ALA A 3 -17.98 -27.56 13.04
CA ALA A 3 -17.78 -26.54 14.07
C ALA A 3 -16.36 -25.95 14.12
N ALA A 4 -15.34 -26.73 13.74
CA ALA A 4 -13.96 -26.23 13.65
C ALA A 4 -13.74 -25.32 12.42
N ASN A 5 -14.46 -25.55 11.34
CA ASN A 5 -14.40 -24.71 10.14
C ASN A 5 -15.16 -23.38 10.34
N GLU A 6 -16.28 -23.38 11.06
CA GLU A 6 -16.98 -22.14 11.41
C GLU A 6 -16.19 -21.28 12.42
N MET A 7 -15.49 -21.91 13.36
CA MET A 7 -14.61 -21.20 14.30
C MET A 7 -13.36 -20.61 13.60
N MET A 8 -12.77 -21.31 12.64
CA MET A 8 -11.70 -20.78 11.79
C MET A 8 -12.17 -19.64 10.88
N SER A 9 -13.37 -19.74 10.32
CA SER A 9 -13.97 -18.68 9.50
C SER A 9 -14.28 -17.41 10.29
N SER A 10 -14.63 -17.53 11.59
CA SER A 10 -14.88 -16.37 12.46
C SER A 10 -13.58 -15.74 13.04
N ILE A 11 -12.45 -16.45 12.96
CA ILE A 11 -11.12 -15.93 13.38
C ILE A 11 -10.41 -15.29 12.18
N LEU A 12 -10.77 -15.65 10.95
CA LEU A 12 -10.28 -15.04 9.70
C LEU A 12 -11.26 -13.99 9.13
N GLY A 13 -12.25 -13.58 9.92
CA GLY A 13 -13.20 -12.52 9.59
C GLY A 13 -12.53 -11.16 9.59
N ASP A 14 -12.36 -10.60 8.40
CA ASP A 14 -12.33 -9.19 8.05
C ASP A 14 -11.70 -8.20 9.04
N ASN A 15 -10.41 -8.35 9.35
CA ASN A 15 -9.60 -7.24 9.80
C ASN A 15 -8.40 -7.09 8.86
N GLN A 16 -8.67 -6.72 7.61
CA GLN A 16 -7.71 -5.95 6.82
C GLN A 16 -7.68 -4.55 7.45
N GLN A 17 -6.89 -4.40 8.52
CA GLN A 17 -6.62 -3.13 9.12
C GLN A 17 -5.79 -2.34 8.10
N THR A 18 -6.46 -1.42 7.40
CA THR A 18 -5.82 -0.53 6.44
C THR A 18 -4.80 0.32 7.19
N ASN A 19 -3.55 0.34 6.75
CA ASN A 19 -2.52 1.25 7.28
C ASN A 19 -2.75 2.70 6.82
N ILE A 20 -3.93 2.99 6.29
CA ILE A 20 -4.38 4.33 5.94
C ILE A 20 -4.77 5.03 7.23
N THR A 21 -3.94 5.98 7.67
CA THR A 21 -4.19 6.76 8.88
C THR A 21 -5.22 7.86 8.64
N GLU A 22 -5.88 8.31 9.69
CA GLU A 22 -6.81 9.47 9.62
C GLU A 22 -6.11 10.71 9.06
N ASP A 23 -4.83 10.92 9.37
CA ASP A 23 -4.05 12.05 8.86
C ASP A 23 -3.87 11.98 7.33
N MET A 24 -3.75 10.81 6.75
CA MET A 24 -3.65 10.62 5.28
C MET A 24 -4.96 10.94 4.57
N LEU A 25 -6.08 10.78 5.25
CA LEU A 25 -7.42 11.08 4.73
C LEU A 25 -7.82 12.54 4.99
N ASN A 26 -7.08 13.23 5.86
CA ASN A 26 -7.39 14.59 6.21
C ASN A 26 -7.36 15.53 4.99
N GLY A 27 -8.48 16.19 4.74
CA GLY A 27 -8.65 17.08 3.60
C GLY A 27 -9.21 16.42 2.34
N LEU A 28 -9.34 15.09 2.30
CA LEU A 28 -10.09 14.41 1.24
C LEU A 28 -11.59 14.68 1.39
N PRO A 29 -12.38 14.57 0.29
CA PRO A 29 -13.84 14.60 0.41
C PRO A 29 -14.35 13.53 1.38
N ASP A 30 -15.36 13.85 2.21
CA ASP A 30 -15.87 12.98 3.28
C ASP A 30 -16.38 11.62 2.80
N TRP A 31 -16.70 11.49 1.51
CA TRP A 31 -17.18 10.24 0.93
C TRP A 31 -16.03 9.30 0.45
N ILE A 32 -14.79 9.78 0.45
CA ILE A 32 -13.62 8.92 0.17
C ILE A 32 -13.29 8.14 1.44
N THR A 33 -13.46 6.83 1.38
CA THR A 33 -13.22 5.96 2.53
C THR A 33 -11.80 5.38 2.55
N PRO A 34 -11.31 4.92 3.71
CA PRO A 34 -10.03 4.20 3.80
C PRO A 34 -9.97 3.02 2.83
N GLU A 35 -11.06 2.29 2.67
CA GLU A 35 -11.14 1.12 1.78
C GLU A 35 -11.02 1.50 0.30
N MET A 36 -11.50 2.68 -0.09
CA MET A 36 -11.32 3.20 -1.44
C MET A 36 -9.85 3.52 -1.71
N VAL A 37 -9.19 4.18 -0.75
CA VAL A 37 -7.75 4.50 -0.86
C VAL A 37 -6.92 3.21 -0.89
N GLN A 38 -7.23 2.26 -0.01
CA GLN A 38 -6.57 0.95 0.00
C GLN A 38 -6.73 0.23 -1.34
N GLY A 39 -7.94 0.19 -1.89
CA GLY A 39 -8.19 -0.42 -3.20
C GLY A 39 -7.37 0.21 -4.32
N ALA A 40 -7.14 1.53 -4.29
CA ALA A 40 -6.30 2.22 -5.26
C ALA A 40 -4.83 1.82 -5.14
N ILE A 41 -4.33 1.69 -3.91
CA ILE A 41 -2.96 1.28 -3.63
C ILE A 41 -2.75 -0.19 -4.04
N ASP A 42 -3.66 -1.08 -3.68
CA ASP A 42 -3.60 -2.50 -4.07
C ASP A 42 -3.59 -2.67 -5.60
N MET A 43 -4.46 -1.95 -6.31
CA MET A 43 -4.47 -1.93 -7.77
C MET A 43 -3.14 -1.42 -8.33
N MET A 44 -2.56 -0.38 -7.73
CA MET A 44 -1.25 0.16 -8.15
C MET A 44 -0.15 -0.90 -8.01
N HIS A 45 -0.12 -1.65 -6.90
CA HIS A 45 0.87 -2.72 -6.70
C HIS A 45 0.71 -3.85 -7.71
N GLU A 46 -0.51 -4.20 -8.09
CA GLU A 46 -0.74 -5.26 -9.08
C GLU A 46 -0.41 -4.86 -10.52
N ASN A 47 -0.67 -3.59 -10.89
CA ASN A 47 -0.61 -3.15 -12.29
C ASN A 47 0.44 -2.06 -12.56
N GLY A 48 0.97 -1.42 -11.53
CA GLY A 48 1.89 -0.29 -11.64
C GLY A 48 1.22 1.02 -12.02
N TYR A 49 -0.12 1.09 -12.12
CA TYR A 49 -0.84 2.33 -12.44
C TYR A 49 -1.01 3.19 -11.20
N PRO A 50 -0.78 4.53 -11.29
CA PRO A 50 -0.71 5.38 -10.11
C PRO A 50 -2.01 5.45 -9.33
N ALA A 51 -1.96 5.20 -8.01
CA ALA A 51 -3.11 5.33 -7.11
C ALA A 51 -3.68 6.74 -7.11
N SER A 52 -2.83 7.77 -7.18
CA SER A 52 -3.24 9.17 -7.26
C SER A 52 -4.16 9.45 -8.45
N VAL A 53 -3.90 8.83 -9.61
CA VAL A 53 -4.70 9.06 -10.82
C VAL A 53 -6.10 8.48 -10.67
N VAL A 54 -6.24 7.24 -10.23
CA VAL A 54 -7.57 6.64 -10.06
C VAL A 54 -8.39 7.39 -8.99
N LEU A 55 -7.76 7.78 -7.87
CA LEU A 55 -8.40 8.59 -6.84
C LEU A 55 -8.77 9.99 -7.36
N GLY A 56 -7.88 10.62 -8.12
CA GLY A 56 -8.14 11.93 -8.76
C GLY A 56 -9.33 11.89 -9.72
N GLN A 57 -9.44 10.84 -10.52
CA GLN A 57 -10.59 10.60 -11.40
C GLN A 57 -11.87 10.35 -10.60
N MET A 58 -11.82 9.54 -9.54
CA MET A 58 -12.97 9.31 -8.65
C MET A 58 -13.50 10.64 -8.09
N ILE A 59 -12.62 11.51 -7.61
CA ILE A 59 -13.01 12.82 -7.05
C ILE A 59 -13.56 13.73 -8.15
N LEU A 60 -12.96 13.72 -9.35
CA LEU A 60 -13.45 14.52 -10.47
C LEU A 60 -14.88 14.12 -10.89
N GLU A 61 -15.13 12.83 -11.01
CA GLU A 61 -16.40 12.28 -11.49
C GLU A 61 -17.47 12.25 -10.38
N GLY A 62 -17.07 11.97 -9.13
CA GLY A 62 -17.97 11.87 -7.98
C GLY A 62 -18.40 13.21 -7.39
N GLY A 63 -17.71 14.30 -7.73
CA GLY A 63 -18.02 15.63 -7.22
C GLY A 63 -17.99 15.75 -5.70
N ALA A 64 -18.90 16.57 -5.13
CA ALA A 64 -18.90 16.90 -3.71
C ALA A 64 -19.49 15.80 -2.79
N GLY A 65 -20.16 14.79 -3.31
CA GLY A 65 -20.90 13.83 -2.47
C GLY A 65 -20.79 12.36 -2.85
N GLY A 66 -19.98 12.03 -3.86
CA GLY A 66 -19.96 10.67 -4.40
C GLY A 66 -21.30 10.31 -5.07
N SER A 67 -21.47 9.05 -5.41
CA SER A 67 -22.72 8.53 -5.98
C SER A 67 -23.22 7.32 -5.21
N GLU A 68 -24.53 7.03 -5.27
CA GLU A 68 -25.09 5.80 -4.71
C GLU A 68 -24.39 4.54 -5.25
N LEU A 69 -24.00 4.59 -6.51
CA LEU A 69 -23.28 3.50 -7.18
C LEU A 69 -21.90 3.22 -6.55
N SER A 70 -21.28 4.23 -5.92
CA SER A 70 -20.00 4.08 -5.24
C SER A 70 -20.09 3.31 -3.92
N ASN A 71 -21.28 3.20 -3.34
CA ASN A 71 -21.47 2.58 -2.03
C ASN A 71 -21.74 1.08 -2.13
N PRO A 72 -21.55 0.33 -1.02
CA PRO A 72 -22.10 -1.02 -0.92
C PRO A 72 -23.61 -1.03 -1.18
N PRO A 73 -24.16 -2.06 -1.86
CA PRO A 73 -23.48 -3.27 -2.30
C PRO A 73 -22.84 -3.18 -3.69
N TYR A 74 -22.79 -2.01 -4.32
CA TYR A 74 -22.40 -1.87 -5.72
C TYR A 74 -20.90 -1.71 -5.94
N TYR A 75 -20.20 -1.03 -5.04
CA TYR A 75 -18.74 -0.74 -5.07
C TYR A 75 -18.20 -0.16 -6.39
N ASN A 76 -19.04 0.46 -7.21
CA ASN A 76 -18.65 1.03 -8.49
C ASN A 76 -18.32 2.53 -8.36
N CYS A 77 -17.16 2.81 -7.79
CA CYS A 77 -16.69 4.16 -7.51
C CYS A 77 -16.19 4.95 -8.74
N LEU A 78 -16.19 4.33 -9.91
CA LEU A 78 -15.72 4.93 -11.18
C LEU A 78 -16.80 4.97 -12.28
N GLY A 79 -18.07 4.75 -11.92
CA GLY A 79 -19.19 4.86 -12.85
C GLY A 79 -19.10 3.91 -14.05
N GLN A 80 -18.50 2.73 -13.88
CA GLN A 80 -18.26 1.81 -14.99
C GLN A 80 -19.53 1.16 -15.49
N LYS A 81 -19.85 1.37 -16.79
CA LYS A 81 -20.98 0.74 -17.47
C LYS A 81 -20.66 -0.74 -17.76
N SER A 82 -21.67 -1.61 -17.65
CA SER A 82 -21.55 -3.02 -18.02
C SER A 82 -21.50 -3.20 -19.55
N PRO A 83 -20.70 -4.16 -20.08
CA PRO A 83 -19.87 -5.09 -19.32
C PRO A 83 -18.51 -4.47 -18.90
N SER A 84 -18.05 -4.80 -17.70
CA SER A 84 -16.70 -4.46 -17.20
C SER A 84 -15.93 -5.71 -16.80
N TYR A 85 -14.62 -5.67 -16.90
CA TYR A 85 -13.75 -6.75 -16.45
C TYR A 85 -14.00 -7.04 -14.96
N GLY A 86 -14.12 -8.31 -14.58
CA GLY A 86 -14.28 -8.71 -13.18
C GLY A 86 -15.58 -8.26 -12.51
N GLU A 87 -16.61 -7.83 -13.27
CA GLU A 87 -17.89 -7.46 -12.67
C GLU A 87 -18.52 -8.64 -11.92
N ASN A 88 -19.13 -8.34 -10.77
CA ASN A 88 -19.81 -9.30 -9.92
C ASN A 88 -21.33 -9.39 -10.21
N GLY A 89 -21.85 -8.43 -10.96
CA GLY A 89 -23.24 -8.31 -11.34
C GLY A 89 -23.52 -6.97 -11.99
N THR A 90 -24.78 -6.61 -12.13
CA THR A 90 -25.18 -5.35 -12.76
C THR A 90 -26.33 -4.69 -12.01
N VAL A 91 -26.39 -3.36 -12.11
CA VAL A 91 -27.52 -2.55 -11.65
C VAL A 91 -27.95 -1.56 -12.74
N THR A 92 -29.24 -1.34 -12.84
CA THR A 92 -29.81 -0.37 -13.80
C THR A 92 -30.17 0.90 -13.05
N MET A 93 -29.57 2.02 -13.46
CA MET A 93 -29.80 3.34 -12.84
C MET A 93 -30.06 4.42 -13.89
N GLN A 94 -30.68 5.50 -13.47
CA GLN A 94 -30.76 6.72 -14.26
C GLN A 94 -29.46 7.52 -14.12
N THR A 95 -28.98 8.05 -15.21
CA THR A 95 -27.79 8.93 -15.23
C THR A 95 -28.05 10.12 -16.14
N GLU A 96 -27.46 11.26 -15.79
CA GLU A 96 -27.52 12.46 -16.58
C GLU A 96 -26.41 12.44 -17.65
N GLU A 97 -26.81 12.57 -18.89
CA GLU A 97 -25.91 12.71 -20.04
C GLU A 97 -26.12 14.12 -20.64
N ALA A 98 -25.22 14.56 -21.51
CA ALA A 98 -25.29 15.89 -22.15
C ALA A 98 -26.62 16.18 -22.85
N TRP A 99 -27.37 15.12 -23.24
CA TRP A 99 -28.64 15.18 -23.94
C TRP A 99 -29.87 14.85 -23.06
N GLY A 100 -29.67 14.67 -21.75
CA GLY A 100 -30.74 14.42 -20.75
C GLY A 100 -30.56 13.14 -19.96
N THR A 101 -31.55 12.86 -19.11
CA THR A 101 -31.57 11.67 -18.25
C THR A 101 -31.75 10.42 -19.10
N VAL A 102 -30.86 9.45 -18.94
CA VAL A 102 -30.94 8.15 -19.62
C VAL A 102 -30.85 7.00 -18.61
N THR A 103 -31.39 5.86 -18.97
CA THR A 103 -31.24 4.64 -18.21
C THR A 103 -30.00 3.87 -18.68
N ALA A 104 -29.08 3.58 -17.79
CA ALA A 104 -27.86 2.84 -18.09
C ALA A 104 -27.68 1.65 -17.16
N VAL A 105 -27.01 0.61 -17.69
CA VAL A 105 -26.64 -0.58 -16.91
C VAL A 105 -25.18 -0.40 -16.47
N PHE A 106 -24.98 -0.44 -15.16
CA PHE A 106 -23.67 -0.32 -14.54
C PHE A 106 -23.22 -1.66 -13.99
N SER A 107 -21.93 -1.91 -14.03
CA SER A 107 -21.29 -3.04 -13.36
C SER A 107 -21.35 -2.86 -11.84
N THR A 108 -21.48 -3.97 -11.11
CA THR A 108 -21.22 -4.00 -9.67
C THR A 108 -20.00 -4.85 -9.39
N PHE A 109 -19.33 -4.59 -8.28
CA PHE A 109 -18.09 -5.26 -7.90
C PHE A 109 -18.18 -5.83 -6.49
N ALA A 110 -17.32 -6.78 -6.13
CA ALA A 110 -17.28 -7.35 -4.79
C ALA A 110 -16.53 -6.43 -3.81
N SER A 111 -15.65 -5.55 -4.33
CA SER A 111 -14.86 -4.58 -3.55
C SER A 111 -14.48 -3.36 -4.39
N TYR A 112 -13.98 -2.31 -3.72
CA TYR A 112 -13.39 -1.15 -4.42
C TYR A 112 -12.15 -1.53 -5.23
N LYS A 113 -11.33 -2.45 -4.72
CA LYS A 113 -10.18 -2.99 -5.44
C LYS A 113 -10.62 -3.60 -6.78
N ASP A 114 -11.67 -4.44 -6.79
CA ASP A 114 -12.15 -5.06 -8.03
C ASP A 114 -12.64 -4.02 -9.05
N CYS A 115 -13.32 -2.97 -8.57
CA CYS A 115 -13.70 -1.84 -9.43
C CYS A 115 -12.47 -1.16 -10.06
N MET A 116 -11.42 -0.95 -9.29
CA MET A 116 -10.20 -0.30 -9.76
C MET A 116 -9.36 -1.23 -10.66
N LEU A 117 -9.37 -2.54 -10.42
CA LEU A 117 -8.78 -3.52 -11.34
C LEU A 117 -9.52 -3.57 -12.68
N ALA A 118 -10.84 -3.43 -12.68
CA ALA A 118 -11.63 -3.30 -13.91
C ALA A 118 -11.27 -2.02 -14.68
N TRP A 119 -11.05 -0.91 -13.98
CA TRP A 119 -10.54 0.32 -14.56
C TRP A 119 -9.13 0.14 -15.14
N ALA A 120 -8.23 -0.48 -14.40
CA ALA A 120 -6.86 -0.77 -14.81
C ALA A 120 -6.81 -1.65 -16.05
N HIS A 121 -7.68 -2.66 -16.14
CA HIS A 121 -7.75 -3.58 -17.28
C HIS A 121 -7.96 -2.86 -18.62
N LYS A 122 -8.66 -1.72 -18.65
CA LYS A 122 -8.86 -0.93 -19.88
C LYS A 122 -7.54 -0.54 -20.53
N PHE A 123 -6.51 -0.29 -19.74
CA PHE A 123 -5.22 0.20 -20.23
C PHE A 123 -4.30 -0.90 -20.76
N THR A 124 -4.68 -2.15 -20.59
CA THR A 124 -4.01 -3.29 -21.25
C THR A 124 -4.52 -3.53 -22.67
N MET A 125 -5.56 -2.80 -23.10
CA MET A 125 -6.24 -2.98 -24.37
C MET A 125 -6.09 -1.77 -25.28
N PRO A 126 -6.20 -1.94 -26.62
CA PRO A 126 -6.33 -0.79 -27.54
C PRO A 126 -7.56 0.07 -27.21
N PRO A 127 -7.47 1.40 -27.39
CA PRO A 127 -6.33 2.15 -27.92
C PRO A 127 -5.26 2.52 -26.88
N TYR A 128 -5.48 2.22 -25.59
CA TYR A 128 -4.68 2.74 -24.47
C TYR A 128 -3.29 2.12 -24.39
N VAL A 129 -3.17 0.82 -24.57
CA VAL A 129 -1.94 0.05 -24.30
C VAL A 129 -0.69 0.64 -24.98
N SER A 130 -0.81 1.10 -26.23
CA SER A 130 0.32 1.69 -26.97
C SER A 130 0.80 3.03 -26.42
N HIS A 131 -0.09 3.78 -25.76
CA HIS A 131 0.23 5.07 -25.13
C HIS A 131 0.78 4.87 -23.71
N VAL A 132 0.24 3.93 -22.97
CA VAL A 132 0.62 3.67 -21.58
C VAL A 132 1.98 2.99 -21.49
N THR A 133 2.28 2.04 -22.36
CA THR A 133 3.55 1.27 -22.32
C THR A 133 4.81 2.11 -22.50
N ILE A 134 4.68 3.30 -23.09
CA ILE A 134 5.82 4.22 -23.30
C ILE A 134 5.95 5.29 -22.20
N CYS A 135 5.02 5.31 -21.23
CA CYS A 135 5.14 6.26 -20.13
C CYS A 135 6.35 5.95 -19.24
N PRO A 136 7.01 7.01 -18.72
CA PRO A 136 8.06 6.83 -17.73
C PRO A 136 7.57 6.02 -16.51
N ARG A 137 8.49 5.27 -15.94
CA ARG A 137 8.28 4.57 -14.67
C ARG A 137 9.32 5.03 -13.66
N ASP A 138 8.91 5.09 -12.41
CA ASP A 138 9.84 5.24 -11.30
C ASP A 138 10.75 4.00 -11.24
N PRO A 139 12.07 4.14 -11.34
CA PRO A 139 13.00 3.01 -11.32
C PRO A 139 13.05 2.29 -9.96
N ALA A 140 12.65 2.94 -8.87
CA ALA A 140 12.63 2.36 -7.53
C ALA A 140 11.42 1.44 -7.30
N THR A 141 10.24 1.88 -7.75
CA THR A 141 8.97 1.18 -7.52
C THR A 141 8.45 0.42 -8.75
N GLY A 142 8.91 0.79 -9.94
CA GLY A 142 8.38 0.28 -11.20
C GLY A 142 6.99 0.83 -11.58
N HIS A 143 6.39 1.68 -10.74
CA HIS A 143 5.10 2.30 -11.02
C HIS A 143 5.22 3.39 -12.08
N TYR A 144 4.15 3.60 -12.84
CA TYR A 144 4.12 4.67 -13.84
C TYR A 144 4.10 6.05 -13.20
N ASP A 145 4.79 7.01 -13.84
CA ASP A 145 4.67 8.43 -13.49
C ASP A 145 3.23 8.92 -13.68
N ALA A 146 2.67 9.53 -12.64
CA ALA A 146 1.24 9.85 -12.61
C ALA A 146 0.82 10.87 -13.68
N ASP A 147 1.61 11.93 -13.87
CA ASP A 147 1.28 13.00 -14.81
C ASP A 147 1.42 12.52 -16.25
N SER A 148 2.46 11.74 -16.53
CA SER A 148 2.65 11.09 -17.84
C SER A 148 1.55 10.07 -18.14
N PHE A 149 1.12 9.33 -17.11
CA PHE A 149 0.08 8.32 -17.28
C PHE A 149 -1.28 8.95 -17.60
N ILE A 150 -1.71 9.98 -16.86
CA ILE A 150 -2.99 10.63 -17.14
C ILE A 150 -3.00 11.31 -18.52
N GLU A 151 -1.86 11.89 -18.95
CA GLU A 151 -1.73 12.45 -20.29
C GLU A 151 -1.82 11.37 -21.37
N ALA A 152 -1.18 10.21 -21.17
CA ALA A 152 -1.20 9.09 -22.11
C ALA A 152 -2.61 8.53 -22.33
N ILE A 153 -3.37 8.30 -21.26
CA ILE A 153 -4.74 7.79 -21.39
C ILE A 153 -5.68 8.82 -22.00
N TRP A 154 -5.51 10.10 -21.69
CA TRP A 154 -6.27 11.17 -22.35
C TRP A 154 -5.99 11.23 -23.85
N ARG A 155 -4.72 11.21 -24.28
CA ARG A 155 -4.33 11.16 -25.69
C ARG A 155 -4.88 9.93 -26.43
N ALA A 156 -5.06 8.83 -25.72
CA ALA A 156 -5.69 7.62 -26.24
C ALA A 156 -7.22 7.71 -26.31
N GLY A 157 -7.83 8.84 -25.90
CA GLY A 157 -9.26 9.09 -26.01
C GLY A 157 -10.09 8.77 -24.76
N TYR A 158 -9.47 8.74 -23.58
CA TYR A 158 -10.18 8.47 -22.33
C TYR A 158 -11.27 9.53 -22.03
N ALA A 159 -10.99 10.78 -22.33
CA ALA A 159 -11.93 11.89 -22.20
C ALA A 159 -11.81 12.86 -23.37
N THR A 160 -12.91 13.55 -23.71
CA THR A 160 -12.97 14.54 -24.79
C THR A 160 -12.67 15.97 -24.33
N ASP A 161 -12.71 16.24 -23.03
CA ASP A 161 -12.41 17.55 -22.46
C ASP A 161 -10.92 17.89 -22.65
N PRO A 162 -10.57 18.97 -23.35
CA PRO A 162 -9.18 19.39 -23.56
C PRO A 162 -8.46 19.76 -22.25
N ASN A 163 -9.19 20.08 -21.19
CA ASN A 163 -8.64 20.42 -19.87
C ASN A 163 -8.63 19.23 -18.90
N TYR A 164 -8.97 18.02 -19.36
CA TYR A 164 -9.14 16.86 -18.49
C TYR A 164 -7.89 16.55 -17.66
N VAL A 165 -6.74 16.48 -18.33
CA VAL A 165 -5.45 16.20 -17.67
C VAL A 165 -5.18 17.21 -16.56
N GLN A 166 -5.31 18.51 -16.87
CA GLN A 166 -5.05 19.55 -15.87
C GLN A 166 -6.04 19.51 -14.69
N LYS A 167 -7.30 19.15 -14.94
CA LYS A 167 -8.30 18.98 -13.88
C LYS A 167 -7.90 17.86 -12.92
N VAL A 168 -7.48 16.71 -13.45
CA VAL A 168 -7.04 15.57 -12.62
C VAL A 168 -5.76 15.92 -11.85
N ILE A 169 -4.76 16.53 -12.50
CA ILE A 169 -3.51 16.98 -11.87
C ILE A 169 -3.80 17.98 -10.74
N ASN A 170 -4.70 18.93 -10.97
CA ASN A 170 -5.09 19.90 -9.93
C ASN A 170 -5.71 19.20 -8.72
N ILE A 171 -6.59 18.23 -8.94
CA ILE A 171 -7.18 17.42 -7.87
C ILE A 171 -6.10 16.63 -7.13
N MET A 172 -5.22 15.94 -7.84
CA MET A 172 -4.11 15.21 -7.22
C MET A 172 -3.23 16.12 -6.35
N THR A 173 -3.01 17.35 -6.78
CA THR A 173 -2.22 18.35 -6.04
C THR A 173 -2.96 18.90 -4.82
N ILE A 174 -4.22 19.33 -4.99
CA ILE A 174 -5.03 19.94 -3.93
C ILE A 174 -5.24 18.96 -2.77
N TYR A 175 -5.52 17.70 -3.08
CA TYR A 175 -5.77 16.64 -2.10
C TYR A 175 -4.53 15.83 -1.71
N ASN A 176 -3.33 16.25 -2.18
CA ASN A 176 -2.06 15.57 -1.90
C ASN A 176 -2.09 14.07 -2.24
N LEU A 177 -2.76 13.68 -3.34
CA LEU A 177 -2.95 12.27 -3.67
C LEU A 177 -1.65 11.56 -4.09
N TYR A 178 -0.63 12.29 -4.52
CA TYR A 178 0.68 11.73 -4.87
C TYR A 178 1.35 10.97 -3.72
N GLN A 179 1.01 11.28 -2.45
CA GLN A 179 1.51 10.54 -1.30
C GLN A 179 1.22 9.04 -1.40
N PHE A 180 0.09 8.66 -1.99
CA PHE A 180 -0.32 7.26 -2.13
C PHE A 180 0.46 6.50 -3.21
N ASN A 181 1.14 7.18 -4.14
CA ASN A 181 1.98 6.52 -5.15
C ASN A 181 3.30 6.00 -4.58
N ASN A 182 3.73 6.51 -3.44
CA ASN A 182 4.97 6.12 -2.78
C ASN A 182 4.76 5.04 -1.71
N MET A 183 3.53 4.63 -1.48
CA MET A 183 3.23 3.54 -0.55
C MET A 183 3.63 2.23 -1.21
N ILE A 184 4.58 1.54 -0.61
CA ILE A 184 5.01 0.21 -1.04
C ILE A 184 4.15 -0.86 -0.35
N ALA A 185 4.15 -2.08 -0.90
CA ALA A 185 3.39 -3.18 -0.31
C ALA A 185 3.77 -3.46 1.16
N GLU A 186 5.01 -3.17 1.53
CA GLU A 186 5.52 -3.28 2.90
C GLU A 186 4.90 -2.23 3.85
N ASP A 187 4.45 -1.07 3.33
CA ASP A 187 3.70 -0.08 4.12
C ASP A 187 2.26 -0.53 4.38
N LEU A 188 1.78 -1.54 3.64
CA LEU A 188 0.43 -2.08 3.69
C LEU A 188 0.35 -3.46 4.35
N GLU A 189 1.45 -4.21 4.38
CA GLU A 189 1.54 -5.36 5.26
C GLU A 189 1.48 -4.81 6.69
N ASP A 190 0.57 -5.36 7.51
CA ASP A 190 0.51 -5.09 8.94
C ASP A 190 1.92 -4.85 9.45
N GLN A 191 2.20 -3.65 9.96
CA GLN A 191 3.42 -3.47 10.72
C GLN A 191 3.39 -4.58 11.76
N VAL A 192 4.22 -5.60 11.54
CA VAL A 192 4.29 -6.73 12.45
C VAL A 192 4.74 -6.15 13.77
N THR A 193 3.76 -5.75 14.58
CA THR A 193 4.02 -5.24 15.91
C THR A 193 4.41 -6.40 16.80
N GLY A 194 5.54 -6.26 17.45
CA GLY A 194 5.94 -7.15 18.51
C GLY A 194 4.91 -7.12 19.65
N ASN A 195 4.81 -8.21 20.37
CA ASN A 195 3.95 -8.31 21.55
C ASN A 195 4.64 -7.75 22.82
N GLY A 196 5.87 -7.25 22.70
CA GLY A 196 6.70 -6.73 23.78
C GLY A 196 7.35 -7.81 24.65
N GLN A 197 7.21 -9.07 24.29
CA GLN A 197 7.85 -10.21 24.97
C GLN A 197 9.10 -10.64 24.17
N PHE A 198 10.20 -10.01 24.46
CA PHE A 198 11.44 -10.30 23.77
C PHE A 198 12.00 -11.69 24.11
N THR A 199 12.35 -12.44 23.07
CA THR A 199 13.08 -13.70 23.18
C THR A 199 14.59 -13.45 23.05
N HIS A 200 15.41 -14.40 23.48
CA HIS A 200 16.85 -14.28 23.37
C HIS A 200 17.28 -14.32 21.89
N PRO A 201 17.98 -13.27 21.38
CA PRO A 201 18.28 -13.18 19.95
C PRO A 201 19.39 -14.12 19.47
N CYS A 202 20.22 -14.64 20.39
CA CYS A 202 21.30 -15.58 20.04
C CYS A 202 21.30 -16.76 21.03
N PRO A 203 20.31 -17.68 20.95
CA PRO A 203 20.16 -18.77 21.91
C PRO A 203 21.36 -19.74 21.90
N ASP A 204 22.04 -19.88 20.78
CA ASP A 204 23.20 -20.76 20.59
C ASP A 204 24.54 -20.05 20.82
N MET A 205 24.55 -18.94 21.56
CA MET A 205 25.77 -18.26 21.98
C MET A 205 26.65 -19.16 22.84
N THR A 206 27.98 -18.98 22.77
CA THR A 206 28.89 -19.69 23.68
C THR A 206 28.82 -19.10 25.09
N TYR A 207 28.82 -17.78 25.18
CA TYR A 207 28.64 -17.02 26.43
C TYR A 207 28.32 -15.56 26.13
N GLN A 208 27.77 -14.86 27.12
CA GLN A 208 27.63 -13.41 27.06
C GLN A 208 28.96 -12.75 27.46
N SER A 209 29.55 -12.00 26.53
CA SER A 209 30.86 -11.40 26.71
C SER A 209 30.81 -10.00 27.33
N SER A 210 29.66 -9.30 27.26
CA SER A 210 29.47 -7.99 27.86
C SER A 210 27.99 -7.69 28.13
N TYR A 211 27.74 -6.86 29.14
CA TYR A 211 26.42 -6.52 29.63
C TYR A 211 26.08 -5.05 29.40
N PHE A 212 24.80 -4.73 29.29
CA PHE A 212 24.33 -3.36 29.27
C PHE A 212 24.79 -2.59 30.51
N GLY A 213 25.28 -1.37 30.29
CA GLY A 213 25.79 -0.50 31.36
C GLY A 213 27.21 -0.82 31.84
N GLU A 214 27.86 -1.85 31.32
CA GLU A 214 29.25 -2.18 31.66
C GLU A 214 30.17 -0.98 31.34
N ILE A 215 30.98 -0.59 32.30
CA ILE A 215 31.93 0.56 32.15
C ILE A 215 33.09 0.11 31.29
N ARG A 216 33.26 0.78 30.14
CA ARG A 216 34.39 0.58 29.23
C ARG A 216 35.19 1.86 29.09
N PRO A 217 36.55 1.80 29.12
CA PRO A 217 37.40 3.01 29.06
C PRO A 217 37.22 3.87 27.81
N TYR A 218 36.72 3.26 26.74
CA TYR A 218 36.55 3.87 25.42
C TYR A 218 35.08 4.19 25.06
N GLU A 219 34.13 3.93 25.97
CA GLU A 219 32.71 4.11 25.73
C GLU A 219 32.09 5.01 26.81
N GLN A 220 31.79 6.28 26.46
CA GLN A 220 31.17 7.20 27.41
C GLN A 220 29.71 6.77 27.72
N GLY A 221 29.39 6.68 29.01
CA GLY A 221 28.06 6.34 29.47
C GLY A 221 27.79 4.85 29.58
N GLY A 222 28.81 4.00 29.48
CA GLY A 222 28.71 2.53 29.57
C GLY A 222 28.19 1.87 28.29
N HIS A 223 28.32 0.57 28.25
CA HIS A 223 27.91 -0.27 27.12
C HIS A 223 26.39 -0.21 26.89
N LYS A 224 25.98 0.06 25.66
CA LYS A 224 24.57 0.30 25.30
C LYS A 224 23.81 -0.92 24.79
N GLY A 225 24.40 -2.10 24.96
CA GLY A 225 23.81 -3.36 24.50
C GLY A 225 24.28 -4.56 25.30
N HIS A 226 24.00 -5.72 24.76
CA HIS A 226 24.51 -7.01 25.22
C HIS A 226 25.37 -7.61 24.12
N ASP A 227 26.58 -8.05 24.45
CA ASP A 227 27.47 -8.75 23.52
C ASP A 227 27.42 -10.26 23.75
N TYR A 228 27.13 -10.99 22.72
CA TYR A 228 27.06 -12.44 22.70
C TYR A 228 28.19 -13.02 21.86
N ALA A 229 29.11 -13.75 22.49
CA ALA A 229 30.18 -14.45 21.80
C ALA A 229 29.63 -15.74 21.19
N ALA A 230 29.82 -15.90 19.88
CA ALA A 230 29.39 -17.08 19.14
C ALA A 230 30.33 -17.35 17.97
N PRO A 231 30.49 -18.61 17.52
CA PRO A 231 31.20 -18.94 16.30
C PRO A 231 30.60 -18.24 15.08
N VAL A 232 31.47 -17.93 14.09
CA VAL A 232 30.99 -17.37 12.81
C VAL A 232 29.99 -18.32 12.15
N GLY A 233 28.83 -17.79 11.79
CA GLY A 233 27.74 -18.58 11.20
C GLY A 233 26.66 -19.02 12.19
N THR A 234 26.83 -18.75 13.51
CA THR A 234 25.76 -18.97 14.49
C THR A 234 24.56 -18.07 14.15
N PRO A 235 23.33 -18.62 14.03
CA PRO A 235 22.15 -17.83 13.72
C PRO A 235 21.81 -16.83 14.82
N THR A 236 21.38 -15.65 14.39
CA THR A 236 20.75 -14.64 15.26
C THR A 236 19.32 -14.42 14.79
N TYR A 237 18.39 -14.32 15.72
CA TYR A 237 16.97 -14.21 15.46
C TYR A 237 16.44 -12.85 15.91
N ALA A 238 15.36 -12.40 15.29
CA ALA A 238 14.61 -11.26 15.80
C ALA A 238 14.11 -11.58 17.22
N ALA A 239 14.33 -10.65 18.16
CA ALA A 239 13.92 -10.85 19.55
C ALA A 239 12.40 -10.84 19.73
N ASP A 240 11.68 -10.15 18.87
CA ASP A 240 10.22 -10.13 18.78
C ASP A 240 9.82 -9.90 17.31
N ALA A 241 8.56 -10.04 16.99
CA ALA A 241 8.01 -9.66 15.67
C ALA A 241 8.21 -8.18 15.40
N GLY A 242 8.36 -7.78 14.13
CA GLY A 242 8.60 -6.39 13.76
C GLY A 242 9.00 -6.25 12.30
N THR A 243 9.12 -5.00 11.85
CA THR A 243 9.53 -4.65 10.48
C THR A 243 11.02 -4.35 10.42
N VAL A 244 11.74 -4.97 9.48
CA VAL A 244 13.15 -4.65 9.23
C VAL A 244 13.25 -3.27 8.57
N THR A 245 13.79 -2.30 9.29
CA THR A 245 13.95 -0.92 8.80
C THR A 245 15.33 -0.67 8.21
N ILE A 246 16.34 -1.44 8.62
CA ILE A 246 17.70 -1.39 8.06
C ILE A 246 18.24 -2.82 7.97
N ALA A 247 18.75 -3.17 6.79
CA ALA A 247 19.57 -4.35 6.55
C ALA A 247 20.74 -3.94 5.66
N GLY A 248 21.96 -3.84 6.23
CA GLY A 248 23.08 -3.28 5.48
C GLY A 248 24.41 -3.32 6.22
N TRP A 249 25.35 -2.50 5.78
CA TRP A 249 26.69 -2.42 6.35
C TRP A 249 27.03 -0.99 6.79
N SER A 250 27.75 -0.84 7.89
CA SER A 250 28.34 0.42 8.33
C SER A 250 29.72 0.22 8.97
N ASP A 251 30.57 1.25 8.99
CA ASP A 251 31.92 1.19 9.55
C ASP A 251 31.93 0.79 11.03
N SER A 252 30.91 1.18 11.79
CA SER A 252 30.85 0.93 13.24
C SER A 252 30.12 -0.36 13.61
N ALA A 253 29.08 -0.76 12.85
CA ALA A 253 28.24 -1.93 13.17
C ALA A 253 28.56 -3.17 12.31
N GLY A 254 29.39 -3.05 11.28
CA GLY A 254 29.60 -4.12 10.29
C GLY A 254 28.30 -4.41 9.53
N ASN A 255 28.05 -5.68 9.21
CA ASN A 255 26.74 -6.09 8.75
C ASN A 255 25.75 -6.03 9.92
N TRP A 256 24.67 -5.30 9.75
CA TRP A 256 23.72 -5.05 10.84
C TRP A 256 22.27 -5.01 10.33
N VAL A 257 21.36 -5.29 11.24
CA VAL A 257 19.91 -5.24 11.03
C VAL A 257 19.27 -4.40 12.12
N VAL A 258 18.29 -3.60 11.74
CA VAL A 258 17.42 -2.86 12.68
C VAL A 258 15.99 -3.31 12.44
N ILE A 259 15.31 -3.63 13.53
CA ILE A 259 13.90 -4.05 13.51
C ILE A 259 13.10 -3.07 14.36
N ASP A 260 12.08 -2.49 13.79
CA ASP A 260 11.04 -1.75 14.48
C ASP A 260 9.93 -2.72 14.91
N HIS A 261 9.70 -2.83 16.22
CA HIS A 261 8.68 -3.71 16.79
C HIS A 261 7.33 -3.01 16.99
N GLY A 262 7.19 -1.74 16.53
CA GLY A 262 6.05 -0.90 16.87
C GLY A 262 6.12 -0.35 18.30
N ASN A 263 5.18 0.51 18.67
CA ASN A 263 5.10 1.12 20.02
C ASN A 263 6.40 1.82 20.49
N GLY A 264 7.25 2.28 19.57
CA GLY A 264 8.52 2.92 19.85
C GLY A 264 9.65 1.98 20.28
N LEU A 265 9.47 0.67 20.14
CA LEU A 265 10.49 -0.33 20.45
C LEU A 265 11.29 -0.69 19.21
N VAL A 266 12.62 -0.58 19.30
CA VAL A 266 13.53 -0.89 18.20
C VAL A 266 14.67 -1.77 18.72
N THR A 267 15.00 -2.85 18.01
CA THR A 267 16.19 -3.65 18.28
C THR A 267 17.23 -3.52 17.16
N LYS A 268 18.50 -3.63 17.54
CA LYS A 268 19.65 -3.52 16.62
C LYS A 268 20.55 -4.74 16.81
N TYR A 269 20.89 -5.40 15.71
CA TYR A 269 21.73 -6.58 15.67
C TYR A 269 22.94 -6.28 14.81
N MET A 270 24.15 -6.38 15.39
CA MET A 270 25.38 -5.89 14.78
C MET A 270 26.42 -6.99 14.63
N HIS A 271 27.46 -6.72 13.80
CA HIS A 271 28.63 -7.56 13.59
C HIS A 271 28.34 -8.96 13.04
N HIS A 272 27.30 -9.09 12.20
CA HIS A 272 26.99 -10.33 11.52
C HIS A 272 28.03 -10.68 10.43
N SER A 273 28.29 -11.96 10.24
CA SER A 273 29.07 -12.44 9.10
C SER A 273 28.33 -12.25 7.76
N ARG A 274 27.00 -12.34 7.77
CA ARG A 274 26.11 -12.03 6.65
C ARG A 274 24.69 -11.73 7.15
N ILE A 275 23.93 -11.01 6.33
CA ILE A 275 22.51 -10.75 6.53
C ILE A 275 21.72 -11.75 5.68
N VAL A 276 20.66 -12.32 6.24
CA VAL A 276 19.77 -13.31 5.59
C VAL A 276 18.29 -12.92 5.68
N VAL A 277 17.97 -11.75 6.24
CA VAL A 277 16.62 -11.17 6.23
C VAL A 277 16.29 -10.66 4.83
N VAL A 278 15.05 -10.84 4.42
CA VAL A 278 14.51 -10.39 3.13
C VAL A 278 13.48 -9.33 3.42
#